data_a6363ddcb5297a6dff26581d303f4179
#
_entry.id   a6363ddcb5297a6dff26581d303f4179
#
_cell.length_a   1.000
_cell.length_b   1.000
_cell.length_c   1.000
_cell.angle_alpha   90.00
_cell.angle_beta   90.00
_cell.angle_gamma   90.00
#
_symmetry.space_group_name_H-M   'P 1'
#
loop_
_entity.id
_entity.type
_entity.pdbx_description
1 polymer ?
#
loop_
_entity_poly.entity_id
_entity_poly.type
_entity_poly.pdbx_seq_one_letter_code
_entity_poly.pdbx_strand_id
1 'polypeptide(L)'
;MNPDELLQKYAAGERDFFLAKLSGASLQSANLREADLTQANLSKANLLQADLSLAALGGADLREAELEGVNLRGADLSGTDLNGANLSGANLSFASLTGGDLSGATLMIAALVGADLNGANLCKANLIGADLRGANLMGANLSQANLSGTCLYEVDLSEAKLDRANLQRGLYNNMTRFPKKFDPVAAGAYLLAPNVILAGINLSGVNIPGANLQGANLSGINLSGSCLIWADLSGANLSGANLCCANLSGANLTGADLTGVNLEGTHLSGTRMPNGEIHMYQIIQDDLKTPPCI
;
A
#
# COMPACT_ATOMS: atom_id res chain seq x y z
N MET A 1 -21.88 7.92 -25.62
CA MET A 1 -21.53 9.14 -24.88
C MET A 1 -20.07 9.44 -25.15
N ASN A 2 -19.70 10.67 -25.48
CA ASN A 2 -18.29 11.07 -25.56
C ASN A 2 -17.82 11.63 -24.21
N PRO A 3 -16.49 11.77 -23.98
CA PRO A 3 -15.96 12.28 -22.69
C PRO A 3 -16.48 13.67 -22.31
N ASP A 4 -16.57 14.60 -23.27
CA ASP A 4 -17.03 15.97 -22.99
C ASP A 4 -18.50 16.00 -22.56
N GLU A 5 -19.35 15.19 -23.20
CA GLU A 5 -20.75 15.01 -22.83
C GLU A 5 -20.88 14.46 -21.40
N LEU A 6 -20.08 13.43 -21.04
CA LEU A 6 -20.05 12.88 -19.70
C LEU A 6 -19.72 13.97 -18.68
N LEU A 7 -18.63 14.72 -18.92
CA LEU A 7 -18.16 15.74 -17.97
C LEU A 7 -19.15 16.90 -17.84
N GLN A 8 -19.81 17.32 -18.92
CA GLN A 8 -20.88 18.33 -18.88
C GLN A 8 -22.06 17.87 -18.03
N LYS A 9 -22.54 16.64 -18.24
CA LYS A 9 -23.64 16.05 -17.46
C LYS A 9 -23.27 15.91 -16.00
N TYR A 10 -22.04 15.43 -15.71
CA TYR A 10 -21.55 15.32 -14.35
C TYR A 10 -21.49 16.71 -13.66
N ALA A 11 -21.01 17.74 -14.36
CA ALA A 11 -20.99 19.12 -13.86
C ALA A 11 -22.41 19.70 -13.61
N ALA A 12 -23.40 19.22 -14.38
CA ALA A 12 -24.81 19.55 -14.18
C ALA A 12 -25.46 18.78 -13.01
N GLY A 13 -24.71 17.90 -12.32
CA GLY A 13 -25.18 17.15 -11.16
C GLY A 13 -25.63 15.73 -11.46
N GLU A 14 -25.60 15.28 -12.73
CA GLU A 14 -25.89 13.89 -13.08
C GLU A 14 -24.80 12.96 -12.53
N ARG A 15 -25.19 11.82 -12.03
CA ARG A 15 -24.27 10.79 -11.51
C ARG A 15 -24.50 9.42 -12.14
N ASP A 16 -25.64 9.20 -12.80
CA ASP A 16 -25.99 7.93 -13.44
C ASP A 16 -25.40 7.86 -14.85
N PHE A 17 -24.34 7.06 -14.96
CA PHE A 17 -23.66 6.73 -16.20
C PHE A 17 -23.60 5.20 -16.43
N PHE A 18 -24.62 4.52 -15.92
CA PHE A 18 -24.78 3.07 -16.09
C PHE A 18 -24.68 2.66 -17.56
N LEU A 19 -23.90 1.59 -17.84
CA LEU A 19 -23.65 1.09 -19.20
C LEU A 19 -23.01 2.13 -20.16
N ALA A 20 -22.41 3.20 -19.66
CA ALA A 20 -21.78 4.20 -20.52
C ALA A 20 -20.71 3.60 -21.43
N LYS A 21 -20.71 3.99 -22.70
CA LYS A 21 -19.72 3.55 -23.69
C LYS A 21 -18.60 4.57 -23.77
N LEU A 22 -17.50 4.31 -23.08
CA LEU A 22 -16.36 5.22 -22.87
C LEU A 22 -15.02 4.54 -23.22
N SER A 23 -15.05 3.50 -24.07
CA SER A 23 -13.81 2.83 -24.50
C SER A 23 -12.86 3.81 -25.17
N GLY A 24 -11.59 3.84 -24.73
CA GLY A 24 -10.57 4.77 -25.20
C GLY A 24 -10.83 6.25 -24.85
N ALA A 25 -11.78 6.54 -23.97
CA ALA A 25 -12.10 7.90 -23.57
C ALA A 25 -10.91 8.60 -22.90
N SER A 26 -10.69 9.89 -23.19
CA SER A 26 -9.73 10.74 -22.48
C SER A 26 -10.42 11.40 -21.30
N LEU A 27 -10.17 10.88 -20.09
CA LEU A 27 -10.74 11.33 -18.82
C LEU A 27 -9.65 11.66 -17.80
N GLN A 28 -8.47 12.03 -18.27
CA GLN A 28 -7.33 12.39 -17.43
C GLN A 28 -7.73 13.54 -16.48
N SER A 29 -7.40 13.37 -15.19
CA SER A 29 -7.71 14.31 -14.11
C SER A 29 -9.21 14.66 -13.97
N ALA A 30 -10.11 13.88 -14.58
CA ALA A 30 -11.54 14.08 -14.46
C ALA A 30 -12.01 13.85 -13.02
N ASN A 31 -12.92 14.70 -12.55
CA ASN A 31 -13.65 14.43 -11.31
C ASN A 31 -14.94 13.68 -11.64
N LEU A 32 -14.98 12.40 -11.22
CA LEU A 32 -16.12 11.49 -11.37
C LEU A 32 -16.48 10.84 -10.02
N ARG A 33 -16.20 11.55 -8.94
CA ARG A 33 -16.50 11.13 -7.58
C ARG A 33 -17.99 10.74 -7.45
N GLU A 34 -18.27 9.61 -6.79
CA GLU A 34 -19.64 9.12 -6.56
C GLU A 34 -20.45 8.87 -7.87
N ALA A 35 -19.82 8.84 -9.04
CA ALA A 35 -20.50 8.51 -10.28
C ALA A 35 -20.90 7.02 -10.32
N ASP A 36 -22.08 6.72 -10.83
CA ASP A 36 -22.48 5.36 -11.17
C ASP A 36 -22.02 5.03 -12.60
N LEU A 37 -20.94 4.29 -12.69
CA LEU A 37 -20.33 3.75 -13.90
C LEU A 37 -20.48 2.21 -13.94
N THR A 38 -21.45 1.67 -13.21
CA THR A 38 -21.73 0.24 -13.17
C THR A 38 -21.92 -0.31 -14.58
N GLN A 39 -21.21 -1.40 -14.89
CA GLN A 39 -21.19 -2.04 -16.21
C GLN A 39 -20.77 -1.11 -17.38
N ALA A 40 -20.16 0.05 -17.10
CA ALA A 40 -19.63 0.92 -18.14
C ALA A 40 -18.45 0.26 -18.88
N ASN A 41 -18.32 0.56 -20.17
CA ASN A 41 -17.13 0.19 -20.93
C ASN A 41 -16.12 1.35 -20.92
N LEU A 42 -15.09 1.21 -20.12
CA LEU A 42 -13.95 2.11 -19.96
C LEU A 42 -12.64 1.46 -20.46
N SER A 43 -12.75 0.38 -21.27
CA SER A 43 -11.57 -0.31 -21.78
C SER A 43 -10.65 0.66 -22.51
N LYS A 44 -9.34 0.60 -22.21
CA LYS A 44 -8.30 1.50 -22.77
C LYS A 44 -8.55 3.00 -22.52
N ALA A 45 -9.46 3.35 -21.62
CA ALA A 45 -9.67 4.75 -21.26
C ALA A 45 -8.43 5.32 -20.53
N ASN A 46 -8.13 6.58 -20.80
CA ASN A 46 -7.12 7.32 -20.05
C ASN A 46 -7.80 8.01 -18.85
N LEU A 47 -7.59 7.47 -17.67
CA LEU A 47 -8.08 7.95 -16.38
C LEU A 47 -6.93 8.41 -15.46
N LEU A 48 -5.79 8.77 -16.05
CA LEU A 48 -4.60 9.22 -15.33
C LEU A 48 -4.99 10.30 -14.31
N GLN A 49 -4.68 10.09 -13.03
CA GLN A 49 -4.95 11.03 -11.93
C GLN A 49 -6.43 11.47 -11.80
N ALA A 50 -7.38 10.73 -12.37
CA ALA A 50 -8.80 11.03 -12.18
C ALA A 50 -9.24 10.75 -10.73
N ASP A 51 -10.30 11.42 -10.28
CA ASP A 51 -10.97 11.14 -9.01
C ASP A 51 -12.25 10.34 -9.27
N LEU A 52 -12.20 9.05 -8.93
CA LEU A 52 -13.31 8.08 -8.95
C LEU A 52 -13.63 7.62 -7.52
N SER A 53 -13.26 8.41 -6.51
CA SER A 53 -13.53 8.02 -5.13
C SER A 53 -15.03 7.84 -4.89
N LEU A 54 -15.38 6.75 -4.19
CA LEU A 54 -16.76 6.36 -3.90
C LEU A 54 -17.63 6.08 -5.16
N ALA A 55 -17.04 5.97 -6.35
CA ALA A 55 -17.79 5.63 -7.56
C ALA A 55 -18.24 4.17 -7.56
N ALA A 56 -19.38 3.89 -8.17
CA ALA A 56 -19.82 2.53 -8.47
C ALA A 56 -19.30 2.11 -9.85
N LEU A 57 -18.45 1.09 -9.88
CA LEU A 57 -17.82 0.53 -11.09
C LEU A 57 -18.09 -0.98 -11.21
N GLY A 58 -19.05 -1.51 -10.42
CA GLY A 58 -19.34 -2.96 -10.40
C GLY A 58 -19.57 -3.53 -11.80
N GLY A 59 -18.80 -4.57 -12.15
CA GLY A 59 -18.86 -5.21 -13.48
C GLY A 59 -18.43 -4.34 -14.66
N ALA A 60 -17.80 -3.18 -14.44
CA ALA A 60 -17.28 -2.35 -15.53
C ALA A 60 -16.11 -3.03 -16.26
N ASP A 61 -15.93 -2.70 -17.54
CA ASP A 61 -14.77 -3.10 -18.33
C ASP A 61 -13.71 -2.01 -18.31
N LEU A 62 -12.62 -2.25 -17.59
CA LEU A 62 -11.45 -1.37 -17.46
C LEU A 62 -10.18 -2.02 -18.03
N ARG A 63 -10.33 -3.02 -18.92
CA ARG A 63 -9.18 -3.70 -19.52
C ARG A 63 -8.25 -2.73 -20.21
N GLU A 64 -6.94 -2.88 -19.93
CA GLU A 64 -5.89 -2.06 -20.51
C GLU A 64 -6.09 -0.55 -20.27
N ALA A 65 -6.89 -0.15 -19.26
CA ALA A 65 -7.08 1.27 -18.93
C ALA A 65 -5.84 1.85 -18.23
N GLU A 66 -5.54 3.13 -18.50
CA GLU A 66 -4.49 3.88 -17.84
C GLU A 66 -5.06 4.56 -16.59
N LEU A 67 -4.77 3.99 -15.43
CA LEU A 67 -5.29 4.38 -14.12
C LEU A 67 -4.17 4.84 -13.18
N GLU A 68 -3.01 5.25 -13.72
CA GLU A 68 -1.87 5.68 -12.89
C GLU A 68 -2.26 6.89 -12.02
N GLY A 69 -2.02 6.76 -10.70
CA GLY A 69 -2.33 7.80 -9.72
C GLY A 69 -3.83 8.09 -9.56
N VAL A 70 -4.72 7.26 -10.08
CA VAL A 70 -6.17 7.43 -9.92
C VAL A 70 -6.57 7.34 -8.45
N ASN A 71 -7.54 8.14 -8.03
CA ASN A 71 -8.18 8.02 -6.72
C ASN A 71 -9.44 7.15 -6.84
N LEU A 72 -9.37 5.91 -6.36
CA LEU A 72 -10.47 4.94 -6.27
C LEU A 72 -10.84 4.63 -4.82
N ARG A 73 -10.49 5.52 -3.88
CA ARG A 73 -10.75 5.30 -2.47
C ARG A 73 -12.23 5.01 -2.21
N GLY A 74 -12.52 3.85 -1.60
CA GLY A 74 -13.88 3.44 -1.24
C GLY A 74 -14.80 3.16 -2.44
N ALA A 75 -14.27 3.05 -3.67
CA ALA A 75 -15.05 2.71 -4.84
C ALA A 75 -15.50 1.24 -4.82
N ASP A 76 -16.61 0.94 -5.44
CA ASP A 76 -17.07 -0.43 -5.70
C ASP A 76 -16.60 -0.87 -7.10
N LEU A 77 -15.61 -1.75 -7.12
CA LEU A 77 -15.03 -2.40 -8.31
C LEU A 77 -15.36 -3.91 -8.33
N SER A 78 -16.41 -4.33 -7.65
CA SER A 78 -16.76 -5.75 -7.55
C SER A 78 -17.05 -6.34 -8.93
N GLY A 79 -16.39 -7.46 -9.25
CA GLY A 79 -16.52 -8.11 -10.55
C GLY A 79 -16.03 -7.31 -11.76
N THR A 80 -15.29 -6.24 -11.54
CA THR A 80 -14.71 -5.40 -12.61
C THR A 80 -13.60 -6.15 -13.35
N ASP A 81 -13.53 -5.97 -14.65
CA ASP A 81 -12.42 -6.48 -15.48
C ASP A 81 -11.33 -5.39 -15.60
N LEU A 82 -10.24 -5.59 -14.90
CA LEU A 82 -9.03 -4.74 -14.85
C LEU A 82 -7.82 -5.44 -15.50
N ASN A 83 -8.06 -6.48 -16.32
CA ASN A 83 -6.97 -7.23 -16.93
C ASN A 83 -6.02 -6.30 -17.70
N GLY A 84 -4.73 -6.35 -17.36
CA GLY A 84 -3.69 -5.55 -17.99
C GLY A 84 -3.75 -4.06 -17.72
N ALA A 85 -4.63 -3.57 -16.83
CA ALA A 85 -4.72 -2.15 -16.49
C ALA A 85 -3.48 -1.66 -15.73
N ASN A 86 -3.12 -0.37 -15.91
CA ASN A 86 -2.06 0.29 -15.16
C ASN A 86 -2.63 1.10 -13.98
N LEU A 87 -2.51 0.56 -12.78
CA LEU A 87 -2.93 1.15 -11.51
C LEU A 87 -1.72 1.60 -10.65
N SER A 88 -0.58 1.88 -11.28
CA SER A 88 0.63 2.31 -10.54
C SER A 88 0.34 3.57 -9.72
N GLY A 89 0.68 3.56 -8.44
CA GLY A 89 0.43 4.68 -7.53
C GLY A 89 -1.05 5.01 -7.27
N ALA A 90 -1.98 4.17 -7.71
CA ALA A 90 -3.41 4.39 -7.48
C ALA A 90 -3.77 4.28 -5.98
N ASN A 91 -4.76 5.05 -5.55
CA ASN A 91 -5.35 4.91 -4.22
C ASN A 91 -6.62 4.06 -4.29
N LEU A 92 -6.50 2.81 -3.91
CA LEU A 92 -7.58 1.82 -3.79
C LEU A 92 -7.96 1.53 -2.33
N SER A 93 -7.56 2.40 -1.39
CA SER A 93 -7.81 2.17 0.03
C SER A 93 -9.32 2.04 0.28
N PHE A 94 -9.72 0.99 0.99
CA PHE A 94 -11.11 0.65 1.33
C PHE A 94 -12.02 0.39 0.10
N ALA A 95 -11.46 0.18 -1.08
CA ALA A 95 -12.23 -0.20 -2.26
C ALA A 95 -12.66 -1.67 -2.20
N SER A 96 -13.80 -2.00 -2.80
CA SER A 96 -14.22 -3.38 -3.03
C SER A 96 -13.78 -3.84 -4.43
N LEU A 97 -12.93 -4.87 -4.48
CA LEU A 97 -12.49 -5.52 -5.72
C LEU A 97 -12.89 -7.00 -5.73
N THR A 98 -13.92 -7.34 -4.95
CA THR A 98 -14.36 -8.73 -4.76
C THR A 98 -14.68 -9.41 -6.07
N GLY A 99 -14.03 -10.54 -6.34
CA GLY A 99 -14.22 -11.31 -7.57
C GLY A 99 -13.78 -10.62 -8.87
N GLY A 100 -13.10 -9.48 -8.78
CA GLY A 100 -12.58 -8.74 -9.95
C GLY A 100 -11.43 -9.47 -10.65
N ASP A 101 -11.22 -9.19 -11.93
CA ASP A 101 -10.07 -9.70 -12.69
C ASP A 101 -8.99 -8.61 -12.84
N LEU A 102 -7.92 -8.73 -12.07
CA LEU A 102 -6.73 -7.90 -12.11
C LEU A 102 -5.53 -8.66 -12.70
N SER A 103 -5.80 -9.74 -13.47
CA SER A 103 -4.70 -10.53 -14.01
C SER A 103 -3.82 -9.70 -14.94
N GLY A 104 -2.50 -9.78 -14.71
CA GLY A 104 -1.50 -8.98 -15.44
C GLY A 104 -1.55 -7.48 -15.18
N ALA A 105 -2.41 -6.98 -14.29
CA ALA A 105 -2.46 -5.57 -13.96
C ALA A 105 -1.17 -5.10 -13.24
N THR A 106 -0.83 -3.82 -13.40
CA THR A 106 0.26 -3.18 -12.69
C THR A 106 -0.28 -2.34 -11.53
N LEU A 107 0.09 -2.72 -10.29
CA LEU A 107 -0.30 -2.06 -9.04
C LEU A 107 0.95 -1.62 -8.25
N MET A 108 2.03 -1.25 -8.95
CA MET A 108 3.26 -0.83 -8.28
C MET A 108 3.00 0.37 -7.39
N ILE A 109 3.48 0.32 -6.15
CA ILE A 109 3.31 1.38 -5.13
C ILE A 109 1.86 1.86 -4.93
N ALA A 110 0.87 1.05 -5.33
CA ALA A 110 -0.53 1.36 -5.08
C ALA A 110 -0.89 1.24 -3.60
N ALA A 111 -1.80 2.09 -3.12
CA ALA A 111 -2.36 2.00 -1.78
C ALA A 111 -3.65 1.16 -1.81
N LEU A 112 -3.60 -0.01 -1.16
CA LEU A 112 -4.72 -0.96 -1.04
C LEU A 112 -5.11 -1.18 0.43
N VAL A 113 -4.86 -0.19 1.29
CA VAL A 113 -5.11 -0.31 2.74
C VAL A 113 -6.59 -0.62 2.98
N GLY A 114 -6.87 -1.74 3.65
CA GLY A 114 -8.23 -2.18 3.96
C GLY A 114 -9.11 -2.50 2.76
N ALA A 115 -8.52 -2.69 1.56
CA ALA A 115 -9.28 -3.09 0.37
C ALA A 115 -9.79 -4.53 0.48
N ASP A 116 -10.96 -4.81 -0.11
CA ASP A 116 -11.50 -6.15 -0.21
C ASP A 116 -11.25 -6.75 -1.60
N LEU A 117 -10.32 -7.69 -1.66
CA LEU A 117 -9.94 -8.45 -2.85
C LEU A 117 -10.36 -9.94 -2.74
N ASN A 118 -11.39 -10.22 -1.93
CA ASN A 118 -11.84 -11.60 -1.73
C ASN A 118 -12.16 -12.27 -3.07
N GLY A 119 -11.53 -13.42 -3.33
CA GLY A 119 -11.71 -14.17 -4.56
C GLY A 119 -11.24 -13.49 -5.85
N ALA A 120 -10.58 -12.34 -5.79
CA ALA A 120 -10.07 -11.64 -6.97
C ALA A 120 -8.98 -12.43 -7.70
N ASN A 121 -8.88 -12.24 -9.00
CA ASN A 121 -7.83 -12.81 -9.83
C ASN A 121 -6.69 -11.81 -10.04
N LEU A 122 -5.58 -12.02 -9.34
CA LEU A 122 -4.33 -11.24 -9.44
C LEU A 122 -3.19 -12.06 -10.10
N CYS A 123 -3.55 -13.08 -10.91
CA CYS A 123 -2.55 -13.90 -11.57
C CYS A 123 -1.61 -13.04 -12.42
N LYS A 124 -0.28 -13.15 -12.17
CA LYS A 124 0.76 -12.35 -12.84
C LYS A 124 0.68 -10.85 -12.61
N ALA A 125 -0.12 -10.36 -11.68
CA ALA A 125 -0.17 -8.95 -11.35
C ALA A 125 1.17 -8.48 -10.75
N ASN A 126 1.52 -7.21 -10.98
CA ASN A 126 2.70 -6.58 -10.45
C ASN A 126 2.33 -5.64 -9.28
N LEU A 127 2.58 -6.10 -8.04
CA LEU A 127 2.29 -5.38 -6.79
C LEU A 127 3.56 -4.86 -6.10
N ILE A 128 4.68 -4.70 -6.82
CA ILE A 128 5.94 -4.25 -6.19
C ILE A 128 5.71 -3.00 -5.34
N GLY A 129 6.06 -3.08 -4.05
CA GLY A 129 6.00 -1.95 -3.13
C GLY A 129 4.57 -1.50 -2.77
N ALA A 130 3.53 -2.25 -3.15
CA ALA A 130 2.16 -1.90 -2.80
C ALA A 130 1.91 -2.00 -1.28
N ASP A 131 1.01 -1.16 -0.77
CA ASP A 131 0.57 -1.17 0.62
C ASP A 131 -0.77 -1.91 0.75
N LEU A 132 -0.71 -3.14 1.24
CA LEU A 132 -1.85 -4.03 1.41
C LEU A 132 -2.34 -4.12 2.86
N ARG A 133 -1.92 -3.24 3.76
CA ARG A 133 -2.24 -3.33 5.19
C ARG A 133 -3.74 -3.51 5.44
N GLY A 134 -4.09 -4.55 6.20
CA GLY A 134 -5.47 -4.88 6.55
C GLY A 134 -6.35 -5.30 5.37
N ALA A 135 -5.80 -5.51 4.17
CA ALA A 135 -6.58 -5.95 3.02
C ALA A 135 -7.05 -7.41 3.18
N ASN A 136 -8.20 -7.72 2.60
CA ASN A 136 -8.75 -9.07 2.52
C ASN A 136 -8.46 -9.68 1.14
N LEU A 137 -7.54 -10.65 1.10
CA LEU A 137 -7.20 -11.44 -0.09
C LEU A 137 -7.61 -12.91 0.05
N MET A 138 -8.59 -13.21 0.90
CA MET A 138 -9.04 -14.57 1.11
C MET A 138 -9.50 -15.21 -0.21
N GLY A 139 -8.95 -16.37 -0.55
CA GLY A 139 -9.28 -17.09 -1.78
C GLY A 139 -8.80 -16.44 -3.08
N ALA A 140 -8.08 -15.32 -3.03
CA ALA A 140 -7.56 -14.64 -4.23
C ALA A 140 -6.54 -15.52 -4.98
N ASN A 141 -6.47 -15.36 -6.28
CA ASN A 141 -5.45 -16.01 -7.11
C ASN A 141 -4.27 -15.07 -7.35
N LEU A 142 -3.19 -15.27 -6.62
CA LEU A 142 -1.92 -14.54 -6.71
C LEU A 142 -0.82 -15.36 -7.43
N SER A 143 -1.20 -16.41 -8.17
CA SER A 143 -0.24 -17.25 -8.87
C SER A 143 0.65 -16.41 -9.80
N GLN A 144 1.98 -16.54 -9.66
CA GLN A 144 2.97 -15.78 -10.43
C GLN A 144 2.94 -14.25 -10.21
N ALA A 145 2.18 -13.75 -9.24
CA ALA A 145 2.17 -12.33 -8.91
C ALA A 145 3.52 -11.90 -8.29
N ASN A 146 3.89 -10.64 -8.52
CA ASN A 146 5.07 -10.06 -7.91
C ASN A 146 4.68 -9.16 -6.73
N LEU A 147 4.87 -9.68 -5.51
CA LEU A 147 4.60 -9.00 -4.24
C LEU A 147 5.92 -8.53 -3.58
N SER A 148 6.99 -8.33 -4.35
CA SER A 148 8.25 -7.94 -3.71
C SER A 148 8.15 -6.55 -3.07
N GLY A 149 8.64 -6.44 -1.83
CA GLY A 149 8.61 -5.20 -1.06
C GLY A 149 7.22 -4.72 -0.65
N THR A 150 6.17 -5.55 -0.78
CA THR A 150 4.82 -5.19 -0.32
C THR A 150 4.73 -5.13 1.20
N CYS A 151 3.86 -4.27 1.72
CA CYS A 151 3.45 -4.30 3.11
C CYS A 151 2.20 -5.19 3.27
N LEU A 152 2.37 -6.31 3.98
CA LEU A 152 1.35 -7.35 4.18
C LEU A 152 0.85 -7.40 5.63
N TYR A 153 0.98 -6.32 6.41
CA TYR A 153 0.53 -6.29 7.80
C TYR A 153 -0.97 -6.52 7.90
N GLU A 154 -1.38 -7.49 8.74
CA GLU A 154 -2.77 -7.79 9.02
C GLU A 154 -3.59 -8.22 7.78
N VAL A 155 -2.91 -8.62 6.70
CA VAL A 155 -3.56 -9.11 5.48
C VAL A 155 -4.11 -10.51 5.70
N ASP A 156 -5.33 -10.75 5.24
CA ASP A 156 -5.88 -12.11 5.17
C ASP A 156 -5.64 -12.71 3.78
N LEU A 157 -4.66 -13.62 3.70
CA LEU A 157 -4.33 -14.44 2.52
C LEU A 157 -4.85 -15.88 2.68
N SER A 158 -5.74 -16.14 3.64
CA SER A 158 -6.29 -17.48 3.84
C SER A 158 -6.88 -18.01 2.53
N GLU A 159 -6.57 -19.25 2.19
CA GLU A 159 -7.02 -19.92 0.97
C GLU A 159 -6.54 -19.28 -0.36
N ALA A 160 -5.73 -18.22 -0.31
CA ALA A 160 -5.16 -17.62 -1.51
C ALA A 160 -4.21 -18.59 -2.23
N LYS A 161 -4.13 -18.50 -3.56
CA LYS A 161 -3.18 -19.25 -4.38
C LYS A 161 -1.92 -18.41 -4.57
N LEU A 162 -0.80 -18.88 -4.02
CA LEU A 162 0.51 -18.20 -4.07
C LEU A 162 1.54 -18.99 -4.91
N ASP A 163 1.10 -19.83 -5.85
CA ASP A 163 2.00 -20.62 -6.68
C ASP A 163 2.96 -19.74 -7.47
N ARG A 164 4.27 -19.87 -7.20
CA ARG A 164 5.32 -19.06 -7.82
C ARG A 164 5.17 -17.54 -7.60
N ALA A 165 4.42 -17.10 -6.60
CA ALA A 165 4.38 -15.70 -6.22
C ALA A 165 5.75 -15.27 -5.65
N ASN A 166 6.18 -14.07 -5.99
CA ASN A 166 7.43 -13.50 -5.48
C ASN A 166 7.13 -12.60 -4.27
N LEU A 167 7.53 -13.03 -3.05
CA LEU A 167 7.38 -12.28 -1.81
C LEU A 167 8.71 -11.68 -1.31
N GLN A 168 9.74 -11.62 -2.12
CA GLN A 168 11.06 -11.13 -1.72
C GLN A 168 10.95 -9.73 -1.08
N ARG A 169 11.48 -9.60 0.17
CA ARG A 169 11.42 -8.35 0.94
C ARG A 169 9.99 -7.88 1.31
N GLY A 170 8.96 -8.69 1.08
CA GLY A 170 7.62 -8.43 1.58
C GLY A 170 7.61 -8.40 3.11
N LEU A 171 6.85 -7.50 3.72
CA LEU A 171 6.82 -7.30 5.18
C LEU A 171 5.50 -7.80 5.75
N TYR A 172 5.55 -8.67 6.74
CA TYR A 172 4.36 -9.19 7.39
C TYR A 172 4.49 -9.19 8.92
N ASN A 173 3.39 -9.28 9.63
CA ASN A 173 3.36 -9.37 11.10
C ASN A 173 2.61 -10.63 11.58
N ASN A 174 2.53 -10.82 12.90
CA ASN A 174 1.86 -11.98 13.50
C ASN A 174 0.33 -12.03 13.25
N MET A 175 -0.28 -10.94 12.77
CA MET A 175 -1.70 -10.87 12.43
C MET A 175 -1.97 -11.26 10.97
N THR A 176 -0.93 -11.29 10.12
CA THR A 176 -1.04 -11.71 8.72
C THR A 176 -1.37 -13.20 8.64
N ARG A 177 -2.37 -13.55 7.85
CA ARG A 177 -2.82 -14.93 7.69
C ARG A 177 -2.43 -15.45 6.31
N PHE A 178 -1.57 -16.45 6.27
CA PHE A 178 -1.17 -17.13 5.03
C PHE A 178 -1.96 -18.43 4.83
N PRO A 179 -2.00 -18.98 3.59
CA PRO A 179 -2.58 -20.29 3.33
C PRO A 179 -1.90 -21.37 4.17
N LYS A 180 -2.64 -22.43 4.52
CA LYS A 180 -2.08 -23.59 5.24
C LYS A 180 -0.86 -24.13 4.49
N LYS A 181 0.24 -24.38 5.20
CA LYS A 181 1.52 -24.92 4.69
C LYS A 181 2.34 -23.92 3.84
N PHE A 182 1.91 -22.68 3.66
CA PHE A 182 2.77 -21.68 3.02
C PHE A 182 3.79 -21.14 4.02
N ASP A 183 5.05 -21.09 3.61
CA ASP A 183 6.15 -20.54 4.40
C ASP A 183 6.57 -19.18 3.82
N PRO A 184 6.15 -18.07 4.45
CA PRO A 184 6.47 -16.73 3.96
C PRO A 184 7.97 -16.42 4.05
N VAL A 185 8.69 -16.98 5.03
CA VAL A 185 10.14 -16.76 5.19
C VAL A 185 10.88 -17.45 4.05
N ALA A 186 10.54 -18.71 3.74
CA ALA A 186 11.11 -19.43 2.60
C ALA A 186 10.79 -18.74 1.26
N ALA A 187 9.66 -18.01 1.18
CA ALA A 187 9.29 -17.18 0.03
C ALA A 187 10.01 -15.82 -0.01
N GLY A 188 10.86 -15.50 0.99
CA GLY A 188 11.68 -14.30 1.04
C GLY A 188 11.05 -13.10 1.74
N ALA A 189 9.92 -13.28 2.43
CA ALA A 189 9.31 -12.23 3.23
C ALA A 189 9.96 -12.10 4.62
N TYR A 190 9.89 -10.91 5.21
CA TYR A 190 10.41 -10.61 6.55
C TYR A 190 9.27 -10.47 7.55
N LEU A 191 9.36 -11.25 8.63
CA LEU A 191 8.49 -11.06 9.78
C LEU A 191 8.93 -9.82 10.57
N LEU A 192 8.02 -8.92 10.85
CA LEU A 192 8.20 -7.80 11.77
C LEU A 192 7.40 -8.07 13.04
N ALA A 193 8.11 -8.45 14.10
CA ALA A 193 7.54 -8.87 15.37
C ALA A 193 8.53 -8.61 16.51
N PRO A 194 8.10 -8.66 17.78
CA PRO A 194 9.00 -8.59 18.91
C PRO A 194 10.10 -9.66 18.86
N ASN A 195 11.31 -9.26 19.27
CA ASN A 195 12.50 -10.12 19.36
C ASN A 195 12.96 -10.76 18.02
N VAL A 196 12.48 -10.26 16.88
CA VAL A 196 12.93 -10.75 15.55
C VAL A 196 14.40 -10.35 15.29
N ILE A 197 15.07 -11.14 14.45
CA ILE A 197 16.46 -10.85 14.02
C ILE A 197 16.42 -10.39 12.56
N LEU A 198 16.71 -9.09 12.35
CA LEU A 198 16.77 -8.43 11.04
C LEU A 198 18.09 -7.66 10.86
N ALA A 199 19.14 -8.13 11.51
CA ALA A 199 20.46 -7.49 11.47
C ALA A 199 20.99 -7.38 10.03
N GLY A 200 21.47 -6.19 9.65
CA GLY A 200 22.06 -5.91 8.33
C GLY A 200 21.07 -5.90 7.15
N ILE A 201 19.78 -6.07 7.38
CA ILE A 201 18.77 -6.05 6.31
C ILE A 201 18.57 -4.62 5.78
N ASN A 202 18.32 -4.51 4.47
CA ASN A 202 17.96 -3.23 3.86
C ASN A 202 16.43 -3.09 3.79
N LEU A 203 15.88 -2.21 4.63
CA LEU A 203 14.47 -1.80 4.68
C LEU A 203 14.33 -0.28 4.47
N SER A 204 15.19 0.33 3.64
CA SER A 204 15.10 1.76 3.35
C SER A 204 13.77 2.12 2.69
N GLY A 205 13.17 3.26 3.10
CA GLY A 205 11.93 3.78 2.55
C GLY A 205 10.67 2.99 2.89
N VAL A 206 10.73 2.00 3.80
CA VAL A 206 9.53 1.23 4.16
C VAL A 206 8.54 2.07 4.97
N ASN A 207 7.25 1.84 4.74
CA ASN A 207 6.15 2.46 5.47
C ASN A 207 5.54 1.47 6.46
N ILE A 208 5.98 1.53 7.72
CA ILE A 208 5.61 0.60 8.79
C ILE A 208 5.21 1.33 10.10
N PRO A 209 4.26 2.28 10.05
CA PRO A 209 3.82 2.96 11.26
C PRO A 209 3.22 1.97 12.26
N GLY A 210 3.49 2.20 13.55
CA GLY A 210 3.00 1.34 14.63
C GLY A 210 3.64 -0.06 14.68
N ALA A 211 4.70 -0.32 13.92
CA ALA A 211 5.38 -1.61 13.94
C ALA A 211 5.84 -1.99 15.35
N ASN A 212 5.53 -3.19 15.80
CA ASN A 212 6.02 -3.72 17.08
C ASN A 212 7.32 -4.51 16.85
N LEU A 213 8.44 -3.86 17.16
CA LEU A 213 9.81 -4.39 17.05
C LEU A 213 10.51 -4.41 18.42
N GLN A 214 9.73 -4.52 19.50
CA GLN A 214 10.24 -4.59 20.87
C GLN A 214 11.30 -5.69 21.00
N GLY A 215 12.47 -5.34 21.54
CA GLY A 215 13.57 -6.30 21.76
C GLY A 215 14.19 -6.87 20.48
N ALA A 216 13.82 -6.39 19.30
CA ALA A 216 14.34 -6.92 18.04
C ALA A 216 15.85 -6.65 17.88
N ASN A 217 16.55 -7.55 17.22
CA ASN A 217 17.93 -7.33 16.79
C ASN A 217 17.93 -6.69 15.38
N LEU A 218 18.14 -5.37 15.36
CA LEU A 218 18.17 -4.51 14.19
C LEU A 218 19.58 -3.93 13.95
N SER A 219 20.62 -4.59 14.47
CA SER A 219 21.99 -4.10 14.34
C SER A 219 22.41 -3.96 12.87
N GLY A 220 22.95 -2.80 12.50
CA GLY A 220 23.37 -2.51 11.13
C GLY A 220 22.24 -2.48 10.08
N ILE A 221 20.97 -2.48 10.49
CA ILE A 221 19.83 -2.39 9.57
C ILE A 221 19.83 -1.04 8.84
N ASN A 222 19.42 -1.03 7.58
CA ASN A 222 19.17 0.20 6.86
C ASN A 222 17.66 0.51 6.85
N LEU A 223 17.26 1.53 7.59
CA LEU A 223 15.90 2.07 7.68
C LEU A 223 15.87 3.54 7.21
N SER A 224 16.83 3.97 6.39
CA SER A 224 16.87 5.34 5.91
C SER A 224 15.59 5.72 5.14
N GLY A 225 15.05 6.92 5.40
CA GLY A 225 13.83 7.42 4.77
C GLY A 225 12.56 6.62 5.11
N SER A 226 12.60 5.70 6.08
CA SER A 226 11.44 4.90 6.45
C SER A 226 10.44 5.68 7.32
N CYS A 227 9.16 5.28 7.29
CA CYS A 227 8.14 5.76 8.20
C CYS A 227 7.95 4.74 9.34
N LEU A 228 8.35 5.14 10.55
CA LEU A 228 8.27 4.37 11.80
C LEU A 228 7.44 5.13 12.86
N ILE A 229 6.52 5.99 12.42
CA ILE A 229 5.65 6.75 13.31
C ILE A 229 4.95 5.80 14.29
N TRP A 230 5.01 6.10 15.59
CA TRP A 230 4.41 5.29 16.67
C TRP A 230 4.95 3.85 16.78
N ALA A 231 6.05 3.50 16.13
CA ALA A 231 6.65 2.17 16.26
C ALA A 231 7.14 1.91 17.69
N ASP A 232 7.00 0.67 18.16
CA ASP A 232 7.61 0.22 19.42
C ASP A 232 8.95 -0.48 19.12
N LEU A 233 10.03 0.22 19.43
CA LEU A 233 11.43 -0.20 19.32
C LEU A 233 12.06 -0.37 20.72
N SER A 234 11.23 -0.46 21.77
CA SER A 234 11.74 -0.56 23.15
C SER A 234 12.63 -1.80 23.32
N GLY A 235 13.79 -1.58 23.92
CA GLY A 235 14.80 -2.62 24.12
C GLY A 235 15.41 -3.19 22.84
N ALA A 236 15.14 -2.63 21.65
CA ALA A 236 15.73 -3.11 20.41
C ALA A 236 17.23 -2.79 20.32
N ASN A 237 18.00 -3.68 19.71
CA ASN A 237 19.39 -3.43 19.35
C ASN A 237 19.44 -2.76 17.97
N LEU A 238 19.69 -1.46 17.93
CA LEU A 238 19.85 -0.64 16.72
C LEU A 238 21.31 -0.30 16.45
N SER A 239 22.28 -0.92 17.14
CA SER A 239 23.70 -0.56 17.01
C SER A 239 24.15 -0.56 15.55
N GLY A 240 24.78 0.55 15.11
CA GLY A 240 25.22 0.76 13.73
C GLY A 240 24.13 0.88 12.69
N ALA A 241 22.85 0.98 13.08
CA ALA A 241 21.74 1.14 12.14
C ALA A 241 21.78 2.49 11.40
N ASN A 242 21.25 2.53 10.19
CA ASN A 242 21.05 3.77 9.44
C ASN A 242 19.58 4.18 9.47
N LEU A 243 19.28 5.27 10.20
CA LEU A 243 17.96 5.89 10.33
C LEU A 243 17.92 7.28 9.66
N CYS A 244 18.91 7.62 8.81
CA CYS A 244 18.96 8.91 8.11
C CYS A 244 17.61 9.22 7.44
N CYS A 245 17.08 10.42 7.70
CA CYS A 245 15.80 10.88 7.14
C CYS A 245 14.59 10.00 7.48
N ALA A 246 14.68 9.07 8.43
CA ALA A 246 13.54 8.29 8.88
C ALA A 246 12.58 9.12 9.74
N ASN A 247 11.30 8.78 9.73
CA ASN A 247 10.32 9.40 10.61
C ASN A 247 9.97 8.47 11.79
N LEU A 248 10.47 8.82 12.97
CA LEU A 248 10.24 8.12 14.25
C LEU A 248 9.29 8.90 15.16
N SER A 249 8.51 9.85 14.63
CA SER A 249 7.61 10.67 15.46
C SER A 249 6.70 9.79 16.33
N GLY A 250 6.70 10.05 17.63
CA GLY A 250 5.93 9.28 18.61
C GLY A 250 6.42 7.85 18.87
N ALA A 251 7.51 7.40 18.26
CA ALA A 251 8.05 6.07 18.48
C ALA A 251 8.59 5.89 19.91
N ASN A 252 8.66 4.64 20.36
CA ASN A 252 9.20 4.24 21.67
C ASN A 252 10.57 3.57 21.50
N LEU A 253 11.64 4.26 21.89
CA LEU A 253 13.02 3.74 21.91
C LEU A 253 13.51 3.41 23.34
N THR A 254 12.61 3.34 24.32
CA THR A 254 13.03 3.11 25.73
C THR A 254 13.92 1.88 25.84
N GLY A 255 15.13 2.06 26.40
CA GLY A 255 16.09 0.96 26.57
C GLY A 255 16.71 0.42 25.27
N ALA A 256 16.47 1.05 24.12
CA ALA A 256 17.11 0.66 22.87
C ALA A 256 18.60 1.00 22.84
N ASP A 257 19.40 0.16 22.19
CA ASP A 257 20.83 0.43 21.94
C ASP A 257 20.98 1.23 20.64
N LEU A 258 21.36 2.51 20.78
CA LEU A 258 21.61 3.42 19.66
C LEU A 258 23.11 3.64 19.37
N THR A 259 23.99 2.74 19.83
CA THR A 259 25.45 2.87 19.64
C THR A 259 25.80 2.92 18.14
N GLY A 260 26.41 4.04 17.69
CA GLY A 260 26.83 4.21 16.29
C GLY A 260 25.69 4.33 15.27
N VAL A 261 24.47 4.63 15.70
CA VAL A 261 23.32 4.86 14.80
C VAL A 261 23.50 6.18 14.04
N ASN A 262 23.21 6.15 12.74
CA ASN A 262 23.07 7.39 11.96
C ASN A 262 21.64 7.94 12.10
N LEU A 263 21.49 9.09 12.75
CA LEU A 263 20.23 9.81 12.96
C LEU A 263 20.16 11.12 12.15
N GLU A 264 21.00 11.32 11.15
CA GLU A 264 21.01 12.54 10.32
C GLU A 264 19.65 12.76 9.67
N GLY A 265 19.03 13.93 9.87
CA GLY A 265 17.73 14.27 9.31
C GLY A 265 16.56 13.43 9.84
N THR A 266 16.74 12.64 10.88
CA THR A 266 15.68 11.83 11.49
C THR A 266 14.65 12.69 12.21
N HIS A 267 13.36 12.47 11.95
CA HIS A 267 12.27 13.11 12.68
C HIS A 267 11.97 12.37 13.98
N LEU A 268 12.22 13.03 15.12
CA LEU A 268 12.10 12.46 16.47
C LEU A 268 11.01 13.14 17.31
N SER A 269 10.10 13.92 16.71
CA SER A 269 9.06 14.64 17.46
C SER A 269 8.21 13.70 18.30
N GLY A 270 8.18 13.92 19.62
CA GLY A 270 7.43 13.08 20.54
C GLY A 270 8.00 11.68 20.76
N THR A 271 9.17 11.36 20.21
CA THR A 271 9.83 10.06 20.38
C THR A 271 10.29 9.91 21.83
N ARG A 272 10.02 8.75 22.43
CA ARG A 272 10.56 8.38 23.74
C ARG A 272 11.95 7.78 23.55
N MET A 273 12.97 8.49 24.04
CA MET A 273 14.39 8.14 23.89
C MET A 273 14.81 6.96 24.82
N PRO A 274 15.99 6.35 24.62
CA PRO A 274 16.43 5.21 25.43
C PRO A 274 16.41 5.41 26.94
N ASN A 275 16.66 6.63 27.41
CA ASN A 275 16.60 7.00 28.84
C ASN A 275 15.17 7.22 29.36
N GLY A 276 14.14 7.06 28.50
CA GLY A 276 12.73 7.26 28.81
C GLY A 276 12.23 8.71 28.66
N GLU A 277 13.11 9.67 28.37
CA GLU A 277 12.70 11.06 28.13
C GLU A 277 12.02 11.19 26.76
N ILE A 278 11.07 12.13 26.67
CA ILE A 278 10.42 12.45 25.39
C ILE A 278 11.24 13.52 24.68
N HIS A 279 11.61 13.22 23.41
CA HIS A 279 12.26 14.20 22.55
C HIS A 279 11.26 15.29 22.19
N MET A 280 11.37 16.45 22.83
CA MET A 280 10.52 17.62 22.59
C MET A 280 10.93 18.29 21.29
N TYR A 281 9.95 18.63 20.46
CA TYR A 281 10.15 19.35 19.21
C TYR A 281 10.85 20.71 19.46
N GLN A 282 12.06 20.90 18.95
CA GLN A 282 12.60 22.24 18.75
C GLN A 282 12.13 22.71 17.37
N ILE A 283 11.29 23.74 17.33
CA ILE A 283 10.86 24.38 16.08
C ILE A 283 12.09 25.03 15.43
N ILE A 284 12.79 24.29 14.58
CA ILE A 284 13.73 24.86 13.63
C ILE A 284 12.91 25.14 12.37
N GLN A 285 12.92 26.37 11.86
CA GLN A 285 12.11 26.85 10.72
C GLN A 285 12.32 26.10 9.39
N ASP A 286 13.17 25.06 9.35
CA ASP A 286 13.48 24.28 8.14
C ASP A 286 12.57 23.05 7.92
N ASP A 287 11.69 22.71 8.86
CA ASP A 287 10.88 21.46 8.80
C ASP A 287 9.65 21.51 7.87
N LEU A 288 9.44 22.63 7.17
CA LEU A 288 8.31 22.76 6.21
C LEU A 288 8.54 22.06 4.86
N LYS A 289 9.66 21.36 4.67
CA LYS A 289 10.07 20.81 3.36
C LYS A 289 10.01 19.29 3.24
N THR A 290 9.68 18.56 4.28
CA THR A 290 9.53 17.10 4.16
C THR A 290 8.08 16.71 3.98
N PRO A 291 7.73 15.94 2.92
CA PRO A 291 6.36 15.46 2.76
C PRO A 291 6.01 14.52 3.94
N PRO A 292 4.76 14.52 4.40
CA PRO A 292 4.31 13.53 5.38
C PRO A 292 4.47 12.12 4.80
N CYS A 293 4.73 11.13 5.65
CA CYS A 293 4.60 9.72 5.28
C CYS A 293 3.16 9.50 4.79
N ILE A 294 2.96 9.33 3.49
CA ILE A 294 1.66 9.04 2.88
C ILE A 294 1.48 7.52 2.86
#